data_e3afc72d061ff85576e8262a6ac59436
#
_entry.id   e3afc72d061ff85576e8262a6ac59436
#
_cell.length_a   1.000
_cell.length_b   1.000
_cell.length_c   1.000
_cell.angle_alpha   90.00
_cell.angle_beta   90.00
_cell.angle_gamma   90.00
#
_symmetry.space_group_name_H-M   'P 1'
#
loop_
_entity.id
_entity.type
_entity.pdbx_description
1 polymer ?
#
loop_
_entity_poly.entity_id
_entity_poly.type
_entity_poly.pdbx_seq_one_letter_code
_entity_poly.pdbx_strand_id
1 'polypeptide(L)'
;MTKNLKRFIISVNKKKFTEKTVSKKIILKSALIRSDVLVLREGIKMSDVKQLQEERTQLFKDVYDGKQPKRVPIELSITWDAAIPYAGMDMKTAQWNPETFETFFDKVCAEFPTDKAPIAPTLRPPGFYEILGAKGIIMSNTGTMQHPEVHCLEVEEYDEFIADPYKCMVEKLMPRLFAALDAEPMRAALNFAKGYKAKCDIDAAMGGVAVEMTNKYGFAALPKGGMTEAPLDFMADFIRSFTGIIKDMRRNKEQVVAAVEAILPHMEKIGIVPASSRYARTFIPLHMAPFMKEKDFAKFWWPTFEALMQYLSDHGAGVKLFVEQDWMKKIDYLASLKDRVEMQFEFGDPKLAKEKVGRDHIISGFFPITMLQTATEKECVDKAKELIDILAPGGGFIFNTDKSLYSLAGPIADNLKAVIETVRTYGVY
;
A
#
# COMPACT_ATOMS: atom_id res chain seq x y z
N MET A 1 9.87 -34.15 -25.35
CA MET A 1 8.46 -34.28 -25.78
C MET A 1 8.16 -35.73 -26.10
N THR A 2 7.40 -36.41 -25.27
CA THR A 2 7.11 -37.84 -25.41
C THR A 2 6.05 -38.07 -26.47
N LYS A 3 6.11 -39.24 -27.12
CA LYS A 3 5.23 -39.67 -28.24
C LYS A 3 3.72 -39.52 -27.93
N ASN A 4 3.32 -39.46 -26.67
CA ASN A 4 1.92 -39.34 -26.25
C ASN A 4 1.35 -37.92 -26.39
N LEU A 5 2.19 -36.88 -26.27
CA LEU A 5 1.75 -35.50 -26.45
C LEU A 5 1.45 -35.17 -27.92
N LYS A 6 2.23 -35.73 -28.86
CA LYS A 6 1.95 -35.59 -30.30
C LYS A 6 0.65 -36.25 -30.72
N ARG A 7 0.24 -37.38 -30.14
CA ARG A 7 -1.04 -38.04 -30.42
C ARG A 7 -2.25 -37.27 -29.91
N PHE A 8 -2.13 -36.56 -28.76
CA PHE A 8 -3.21 -35.74 -28.24
C PHE A 8 -3.47 -34.50 -29.10
N ILE A 9 -2.42 -33.84 -29.59
CA ILE A 9 -2.52 -32.67 -30.48
C ILE A 9 -3.12 -33.04 -31.85
N ILE A 10 -2.83 -34.23 -32.38
CA ILE A 10 -3.34 -34.69 -33.66
C ILE A 10 -4.82 -35.13 -33.55
N SER A 11 -5.27 -35.58 -32.38
CA SER A 11 -6.68 -36.01 -32.17
C SER A 11 -7.65 -34.83 -32.08
N VAL A 12 -7.19 -33.68 -31.58
CA VAL A 12 -8.04 -32.47 -31.47
C VAL A 12 -8.25 -31.77 -32.82
N ASN A 13 -7.34 -31.97 -33.76
CA ASN A 13 -7.42 -31.33 -35.11
C ASN A 13 -8.32 -32.03 -36.13
N LYS A 14 -9.01 -33.14 -35.80
CA LYS A 14 -9.83 -33.89 -36.75
C LYS A 14 -11.36 -33.83 -36.54
N LYS A 15 -11.86 -33.02 -35.60
CA LYS A 15 -13.31 -32.73 -35.55
C LYS A 15 -13.59 -31.35 -36.15
N LYS A 16 -14.16 -31.37 -37.35
CA LYS A 16 -14.75 -30.18 -38.00
C LYS A 16 -15.80 -29.58 -37.06
N PHE A 17 -15.54 -28.34 -36.61
CA PHE A 17 -16.58 -27.45 -36.11
C PHE A 17 -16.65 -26.23 -37.02
N THR A 18 -17.73 -26.16 -37.78
CA THR A 18 -18.23 -24.93 -38.39
C THR A 18 -18.84 -24.09 -37.30
N GLU A 19 -18.37 -22.88 -37.15
CA GLU A 19 -19.08 -21.64 -36.83
C GLU A 19 -18.37 -20.68 -35.91
N LYS A 20 -18.28 -19.48 -36.47
CA LYS A 20 -18.19 -18.13 -35.89
C LYS A 20 -16.85 -17.65 -35.27
N THR A 21 -16.39 -16.64 -35.90
CA THR A 21 -15.17 -15.83 -35.70
C THR A 21 -14.96 -15.33 -34.28
N VAL A 22 -15.95 -15.40 -33.38
CA VAL A 22 -15.90 -15.02 -31.99
C VAL A 22 -15.21 -16.08 -31.11
N SER A 23 -15.40 -17.36 -31.43
CA SER A 23 -14.79 -18.47 -30.65
C SER A 23 -13.26 -18.56 -30.77
N LYS A 24 -12.67 -18.20 -31.91
CA LYS A 24 -11.22 -18.30 -32.09
C LYS A 24 -10.43 -17.30 -31.26
N LYS A 25 -10.96 -16.10 -31.03
CA LYS A 25 -10.32 -15.08 -30.14
C LYS A 25 -10.36 -15.50 -28.67
N ILE A 26 -11.43 -16.16 -28.24
CA ILE A 26 -11.59 -16.63 -26.85
C ILE A 26 -10.68 -17.83 -26.57
N ILE A 27 -10.58 -18.78 -27.53
CA ILE A 27 -9.76 -19.98 -27.35
C ILE A 27 -8.25 -19.67 -27.37
N LEU A 28 -7.80 -18.72 -28.20
CA LEU A 28 -6.42 -18.27 -28.22
C LEU A 28 -6.08 -17.44 -26.95
N LYS A 29 -7.02 -16.63 -26.45
CA LYS A 29 -6.85 -15.93 -25.17
C LYS A 29 -6.76 -16.90 -23.99
N SER A 30 -7.61 -17.92 -23.90
CA SER A 30 -7.57 -18.92 -22.83
C SER A 30 -6.34 -19.83 -22.87
N ALA A 31 -5.76 -20.07 -24.04
CA ALA A 31 -4.52 -20.86 -24.18
C ALA A 31 -3.27 -20.08 -23.74
N LEU A 32 -3.20 -18.77 -24.04
CA LEU A 32 -2.13 -17.89 -23.54
C LEU A 32 -2.18 -17.74 -22.00
N ILE A 33 -3.37 -17.60 -21.42
CA ILE A 33 -3.57 -17.41 -19.99
C ILE A 33 -3.28 -18.69 -19.20
N ARG A 34 -3.65 -19.87 -19.73
CA ARG A 34 -3.25 -21.15 -19.12
C ARG A 34 -1.75 -21.39 -19.15
N SER A 35 -1.02 -20.81 -20.10
CA SER A 35 0.44 -20.88 -20.11
C SER A 35 1.05 -20.09 -18.95
N ASP A 36 0.51 -18.94 -18.57
CA ASP A 36 1.08 -18.11 -17.49
C ASP A 36 0.91 -18.73 -16.09
N VAL A 37 -0.18 -19.45 -15.84
CA VAL A 37 -0.43 -20.18 -14.58
C VAL A 37 0.28 -21.54 -14.53
N LEU A 38 0.39 -22.25 -15.68
CA LEU A 38 1.13 -23.51 -15.78
C LEU A 38 2.66 -23.32 -15.78
N VAL A 39 3.11 -22.15 -16.22
CA VAL A 39 4.52 -21.77 -16.29
C VAL A 39 5.14 -21.68 -14.88
N LEU A 40 4.36 -21.37 -13.84
CA LEU A 40 4.84 -21.33 -12.45
C LEU A 40 5.10 -22.72 -11.81
N ARG A 41 4.76 -23.82 -12.47
CA ARG A 41 4.94 -25.18 -11.93
C ARG A 41 6.01 -26.04 -12.58
N GLU A 42 6.50 -25.72 -13.79
CA GLU A 42 7.52 -26.53 -14.49
C GLU A 42 8.52 -25.64 -15.26
N GLY A 43 9.69 -25.44 -14.71
CA GLY A 43 10.94 -25.15 -15.47
C GLY A 43 10.96 -23.91 -16.36
N ILE A 44 10.51 -22.74 -15.88
CA ILE A 44 10.60 -21.47 -16.60
C ILE A 44 12.07 -21.11 -16.81
N LYS A 45 12.44 -20.72 -18.02
CA LYS A 45 13.76 -20.15 -18.27
C LYS A 45 13.85 -18.77 -17.61
N MET A 46 15.00 -18.46 -17.03
CA MET A 46 15.28 -17.15 -16.42
C MET A 46 15.00 -15.96 -17.39
N SER A 47 15.12 -16.18 -18.70
CA SER A 47 14.76 -15.21 -19.75
C SER A 47 13.28 -14.82 -19.73
N ASP A 48 12.41 -15.79 -19.47
CA ASP A 48 10.95 -15.60 -19.56
C ASP A 48 10.43 -14.84 -18.31
N VAL A 49 11.03 -15.10 -17.14
CA VAL A 49 10.75 -14.36 -15.89
C VAL A 49 11.17 -12.90 -16.03
N LYS A 50 12.34 -12.66 -16.62
CA LYS A 50 12.84 -11.29 -16.83
C LYS A 50 11.95 -10.51 -17.80
N GLN A 51 11.52 -11.14 -18.89
CA GLN A 51 10.57 -10.55 -19.84
C GLN A 51 9.25 -10.19 -19.12
N LEU A 52 8.71 -11.12 -18.31
CA LEU A 52 7.49 -10.86 -17.53
C LEU A 52 7.66 -9.69 -16.56
N GLN A 53 8.82 -9.58 -15.90
CA GLN A 53 9.15 -8.45 -15.03
C GLN A 53 9.18 -7.12 -15.78
N GLU A 54 9.78 -7.11 -16.97
CA GLU A 54 9.84 -5.92 -17.83
C GLU A 54 8.44 -5.52 -18.29
N GLU A 55 7.61 -6.47 -18.73
CA GLU A 55 6.22 -6.23 -19.13
C GLU A 55 5.37 -5.66 -17.98
N ARG A 56 5.43 -6.26 -16.79
CA ARG A 56 4.72 -5.78 -15.60
C ARG A 56 5.20 -4.39 -15.15
N THR A 57 6.51 -4.16 -15.19
CA THR A 57 7.08 -2.84 -14.88
C THR A 57 6.57 -1.78 -15.85
N GLN A 58 6.46 -2.12 -17.14
CA GLN A 58 5.97 -1.19 -18.16
C GLN A 58 4.49 -0.84 -17.97
N LEU A 59 3.64 -1.78 -17.51
CA LEU A 59 2.23 -1.48 -17.19
C LEU A 59 2.10 -0.33 -16.20
N PHE A 60 2.87 -0.35 -15.11
CA PHE A 60 2.85 0.73 -14.12
C PHE A 60 3.45 2.03 -14.67
N LYS A 61 4.57 1.95 -15.40
CA LYS A 61 5.17 3.14 -16.01
C LYS A 61 4.23 3.82 -16.99
N ASP A 62 3.50 3.06 -17.81
CA ASP A 62 2.51 3.62 -18.73
C ASP A 62 1.42 4.39 -17.97
N VAL A 63 0.87 3.81 -16.88
CA VAL A 63 -0.11 4.51 -16.04
C VAL A 63 0.47 5.77 -15.40
N TYR A 64 1.67 5.69 -14.85
CA TYR A 64 2.34 6.84 -14.21
C TYR A 64 2.69 7.94 -15.21
N ASP A 65 2.97 7.60 -16.46
CA ASP A 65 3.24 8.53 -17.56
C ASP A 65 1.96 9.07 -18.23
N GLY A 66 0.77 8.67 -17.76
CA GLY A 66 -0.49 9.09 -18.37
C GLY A 66 -0.84 8.36 -19.67
N LYS A 67 -0.18 7.25 -19.95
CA LYS A 67 -0.44 6.41 -21.10
C LYS A 67 -1.42 5.29 -20.74
N GLN A 68 -2.15 4.79 -21.73
CA GLN A 68 -2.96 3.59 -21.56
C GLN A 68 -2.07 2.36 -21.65
N PRO A 69 -2.00 1.53 -20.58
CA PRO A 69 -1.23 0.28 -20.62
C PRO A 69 -1.94 -0.78 -21.48
N LYS A 70 -1.29 -1.90 -21.74
CA LYS A 70 -1.91 -3.03 -22.48
C LYS A 70 -3.13 -3.62 -21.77
N ARG A 71 -3.13 -3.58 -20.44
CA ARG A 71 -4.21 -3.99 -19.56
C ARG A 71 -4.12 -3.26 -18.22
N VAL A 72 -5.16 -3.36 -17.42
CA VAL A 72 -5.18 -2.84 -16.05
C VAL A 72 -4.10 -3.52 -15.21
N PRO A 73 -3.15 -2.77 -14.61
CA PRO A 73 -2.19 -3.34 -13.67
C PRO A 73 -2.87 -3.77 -12.37
N ILE A 74 -2.35 -4.82 -11.73
CA ILE A 74 -2.86 -5.35 -10.47
C ILE A 74 -1.84 -5.07 -9.36
N GLU A 75 -2.23 -4.28 -8.38
CA GLU A 75 -1.50 -4.06 -7.13
C GLU A 75 -2.38 -4.47 -5.96
N LEU A 76 -1.85 -5.28 -5.07
CA LEU A 76 -2.52 -5.68 -3.82
C LEU A 76 -1.57 -5.49 -2.65
N SER A 77 -2.14 -5.39 -1.44
CA SER A 77 -1.38 -5.34 -0.20
C SER A 77 -1.91 -6.40 0.78
N ILE A 78 -1.21 -7.53 0.86
CA ILE A 78 -1.45 -8.58 1.84
C ILE A 78 -0.51 -8.34 3.02
N THR A 79 -1.08 -8.13 4.21
CA THR A 79 -0.30 -7.86 5.42
C THR A 79 0.34 -9.13 5.97
N TRP A 80 1.30 -8.96 6.87
CA TRP A 80 1.90 -10.08 7.60
C TRP A 80 0.89 -10.82 8.47
N ASP A 81 -0.12 -10.10 9.01
CA ASP A 81 -1.24 -10.68 9.76
C ASP A 81 -2.04 -11.69 8.93
N ALA A 82 -2.11 -11.49 7.62
CA ALA A 82 -2.72 -12.43 6.69
C ALA A 82 -1.74 -13.50 6.20
N ALA A 83 -0.52 -13.10 5.83
CA ALA A 83 0.45 -13.96 5.16
C ALA A 83 1.04 -15.05 6.07
N ILE A 84 1.39 -14.69 7.30
CA ILE A 84 2.01 -15.62 8.26
C ILE A 84 1.07 -16.77 8.63
N PRO A 85 -0.19 -16.51 9.09
CA PRO A 85 -1.14 -17.60 9.36
C PRO A 85 -1.51 -18.39 8.10
N TYR A 86 -1.58 -17.75 6.94
CA TYR A 86 -1.84 -18.43 5.67
C TYR A 86 -0.73 -19.42 5.27
N ALA A 87 0.50 -19.13 5.66
CA ALA A 87 1.62 -20.07 5.53
C ALA A 87 1.66 -21.15 6.62
N GLY A 88 0.67 -21.19 7.53
CA GLY A 88 0.60 -22.16 8.63
C GLY A 88 1.58 -21.86 9.77
N MET A 89 2.03 -20.63 9.90
CA MET A 89 3.06 -20.23 10.86
C MET A 89 2.45 -19.47 12.04
N ASP A 90 3.13 -19.55 13.19
CA ASP A 90 2.77 -18.77 14.37
C ASP A 90 3.16 -17.30 14.21
N MET A 91 2.18 -16.41 14.40
CA MET A 91 2.32 -14.97 14.17
C MET A 91 3.38 -14.33 15.05
N LYS A 92 3.43 -14.69 16.34
CA LYS A 92 4.41 -14.12 17.28
C LYS A 92 5.83 -14.53 16.92
N THR A 93 6.02 -15.82 16.67
CA THR A 93 7.35 -16.40 16.42
C THR A 93 7.92 -15.94 15.08
N ALA A 94 7.10 -15.95 14.03
CA ALA A 94 7.57 -15.65 12.67
C ALA A 94 8.09 -14.22 12.52
N GLN A 95 7.43 -13.23 13.14
CA GLN A 95 7.83 -11.82 13.04
C GLN A 95 9.21 -11.51 13.66
N TRP A 96 9.66 -12.35 14.60
CA TRP A 96 10.95 -12.19 15.27
C TRP A 96 12.09 -12.92 14.58
N ASN A 97 11.75 -13.86 13.69
CA ASN A 97 12.73 -14.75 13.09
C ASN A 97 12.89 -14.47 11.58
N PRO A 98 13.94 -13.73 11.16
CA PRO A 98 14.18 -13.41 9.75
C PRO A 98 14.26 -14.64 8.84
N GLU A 99 14.69 -15.80 9.36
CA GLU A 99 14.78 -17.05 8.61
C GLU A 99 13.43 -17.58 8.11
N THR A 100 12.34 -17.09 8.70
CA THR A 100 10.97 -17.49 8.32
C THR A 100 10.38 -16.63 7.19
N PHE A 101 10.96 -15.47 6.91
CA PHE A 101 10.36 -14.49 6.00
C PHE A 101 10.19 -15.03 4.59
N GLU A 102 11.19 -15.73 4.07
CA GLU A 102 11.09 -16.36 2.76
C GLU A 102 9.88 -17.29 2.64
N THR A 103 9.60 -18.09 3.67
CA THR A 103 8.53 -19.09 3.66
C THR A 103 7.14 -18.48 3.40
N PHE A 104 6.75 -17.44 4.15
CA PHE A 104 5.43 -16.86 3.97
C PHE A 104 5.37 -15.86 2.80
N PHE A 105 6.48 -15.20 2.44
CA PHE A 105 6.56 -14.40 1.23
C PHE A 105 6.40 -15.27 -0.01
N ASP A 106 7.13 -16.37 -0.09
CA ASP A 106 7.09 -17.29 -1.22
C ASP A 106 5.67 -17.88 -1.40
N LYS A 107 5.06 -18.33 -0.30
CA LYS A 107 3.69 -18.87 -0.33
C LYS A 107 2.68 -17.89 -0.91
N VAL A 108 2.73 -16.64 -0.48
CA VAL A 108 1.82 -15.59 -0.96
C VAL A 108 2.13 -15.20 -2.40
N CYS A 109 3.40 -15.00 -2.73
CA CYS A 109 3.81 -14.64 -4.08
C CYS A 109 3.49 -15.71 -5.13
N ALA A 110 3.61 -16.99 -4.76
CA ALA A 110 3.28 -18.12 -5.64
C ALA A 110 1.78 -18.22 -5.93
N GLU A 111 0.93 -17.92 -4.95
CA GLU A 111 -0.51 -18.15 -5.05
C GLU A 111 -1.32 -16.94 -5.51
N PHE A 112 -0.78 -15.73 -5.38
CA PHE A 112 -1.45 -14.49 -5.79
C PHE A 112 -0.62 -13.75 -6.86
N PRO A 113 -0.72 -14.16 -8.14
CA PRO A 113 0.10 -13.67 -9.24
C PRO A 113 -0.35 -12.27 -9.71
N THR A 114 -0.12 -11.26 -8.93
CA THR A 114 -0.32 -9.84 -9.24
C THR A 114 0.80 -9.29 -10.12
N ASP A 115 0.75 -8.01 -10.49
CA ASP A 115 1.84 -7.40 -11.28
C ASP A 115 2.92 -6.81 -10.42
N LYS A 116 2.60 -6.34 -9.22
CA LYS A 116 3.53 -5.93 -8.17
C LYS A 116 3.47 -6.97 -7.05
N ALA A 117 4.56 -7.23 -6.35
CA ALA A 117 4.55 -8.21 -5.27
C ALA A 117 3.38 -7.96 -4.32
N PRO A 118 2.51 -8.98 -4.06
CA PRO A 118 1.27 -8.80 -3.29
C PRO A 118 1.52 -8.63 -1.79
N ILE A 119 2.74 -8.90 -1.33
CA ILE A 119 3.16 -8.73 0.06
C ILE A 119 4.35 -7.78 0.12
N ALA A 120 4.32 -6.85 1.07
CA ALA A 120 5.38 -5.89 1.29
C ALA A 120 6.05 -6.08 2.66
N PRO A 121 7.26 -5.57 2.86
CA PRO A 121 7.85 -5.44 4.18
C PRO A 121 6.91 -4.71 5.14
N THR A 122 6.83 -5.20 6.40
CA THR A 122 6.02 -4.52 7.42
C THR A 122 6.65 -3.18 7.81
N LEU A 123 5.81 -2.19 8.10
CA LEU A 123 6.25 -0.90 8.63
C LEU A 123 6.52 -0.95 10.14
N ARG A 124 6.03 -1.99 10.81
CA ARG A 124 6.05 -2.12 12.27
C ARG A 124 6.75 -3.40 12.73
N PRO A 125 8.08 -3.55 12.47
CA PRO A 125 8.81 -4.72 12.96
C PRO A 125 8.85 -4.72 14.48
N PRO A 126 8.42 -5.82 15.16
CA PRO A 126 8.21 -5.81 16.61
C PRO A 126 9.48 -5.52 17.41
N GLY A 127 10.65 -5.98 16.94
CA GLY A 127 11.91 -5.85 17.67
C GLY A 127 12.28 -4.44 18.08
N PHE A 128 12.05 -3.44 17.21
CA PHE A 128 12.30 -2.05 17.54
C PHE A 128 11.42 -1.58 18.70
N TYR A 129 10.13 -1.84 18.62
CA TYR A 129 9.14 -1.36 19.59
C TYR A 129 9.27 -2.06 20.94
N GLU A 130 9.49 -3.37 20.94
CA GLU A 130 9.65 -4.16 22.17
C GLU A 130 10.96 -3.81 22.91
N ILE A 131 12.09 -3.69 22.18
CA ILE A 131 13.39 -3.31 22.79
C ILE A 131 13.32 -1.93 23.43
N LEU A 132 12.60 -1.01 22.83
CA LEU A 132 12.45 0.35 23.35
C LEU A 132 11.32 0.49 24.37
N GLY A 133 10.48 -0.54 24.57
CA GLY A 133 9.33 -0.47 25.45
C GLY A 133 8.30 0.55 24.96
N ALA A 134 7.91 0.47 23.69
CA ALA A 134 6.98 1.38 23.08
C ALA A 134 5.59 1.31 23.72
N LYS A 135 4.94 2.45 23.89
CA LYS A 135 3.55 2.55 24.39
C LYS A 135 2.54 2.76 23.28
N GLY A 136 2.94 3.43 22.20
CA GLY A 136 2.08 3.75 21.07
C GLY A 136 2.04 2.68 19.98
N ILE A 137 2.99 1.74 19.94
CA ILE A 137 2.99 0.59 19.03
C ILE A 137 3.30 -0.64 19.87
N ILE A 138 2.33 -1.51 20.06
CA ILE A 138 2.44 -2.66 20.97
C ILE A 138 1.99 -3.97 20.27
N MET A 139 2.58 -5.08 20.67
CA MET A 139 2.13 -6.39 20.21
C MET A 139 0.93 -6.90 21.02
N SER A 140 -0.13 -7.29 20.35
CA SER A 140 -1.28 -7.93 20.97
C SER A 140 -0.98 -9.35 21.42
N ASN A 141 -1.92 -9.96 22.16
CA ASN A 141 -1.82 -11.35 22.56
C ASN A 141 -1.82 -12.34 21.39
N THR A 142 -2.32 -11.94 20.23
CA THR A 142 -2.32 -12.74 18.99
C THR A 142 -1.10 -12.50 18.10
N GLY A 143 -0.22 -11.56 18.44
CA GLY A 143 0.97 -11.21 17.65
C GLY A 143 0.77 -10.04 16.69
N THR A 144 -0.46 -9.55 16.51
CA THR A 144 -0.73 -8.37 15.69
C THR A 144 -0.16 -7.11 16.36
N MET A 145 0.55 -6.30 15.58
CA MET A 145 1.03 -4.99 16.05
C MET A 145 -0.12 -3.98 16.03
N GLN A 146 -0.41 -3.42 17.19
CA GLN A 146 -1.50 -2.46 17.40
C GLN A 146 -0.96 -1.06 17.63
N HIS A 147 -1.78 -0.06 17.30
CA HIS A 147 -1.50 1.36 17.53
C HIS A 147 -2.58 1.94 18.47
N PRO A 148 -2.47 1.74 19.79
CA PRO A 148 -3.37 2.36 20.74
C PRO A 148 -3.22 3.86 20.73
N GLU A 149 -4.32 4.57 21.00
CA GLU A 149 -4.29 6.02 21.14
C GLU A 149 -3.45 6.41 22.36
N VAL A 150 -2.37 7.14 22.11
CA VAL A 150 -1.50 7.72 23.16
C VAL A 150 -1.23 9.18 22.82
N HIS A 151 -0.99 9.99 23.86
CA HIS A 151 -0.50 11.34 23.67
C HIS A 151 0.81 11.53 24.45
N CYS A 152 1.66 12.40 23.96
CA CYS A 152 2.96 12.65 24.58
C CYS A 152 3.29 14.15 24.69
N LEU A 153 2.53 15.03 24.00
CA LEU A 153 2.63 16.48 24.14
C LEU A 153 1.48 17.00 25.02
N GLU A 154 1.76 17.79 26.03
CA GLU A 154 0.74 18.49 26.82
C GLU A 154 0.38 19.84 26.19
N VAL A 155 -0.80 20.38 26.56
CA VAL A 155 -1.29 21.63 25.96
C VAL A 155 -0.34 22.81 26.27
N GLU A 156 0.22 22.82 27.44
CA GLU A 156 1.14 23.85 27.92
C GLU A 156 2.51 23.83 27.23
N GLU A 157 2.79 22.76 26.47
CA GLU A 157 4.07 22.55 25.79
C GLU A 157 4.03 22.90 24.30
N TYR A 158 2.90 23.39 23.80
CA TYR A 158 2.79 23.77 22.38
C TYR A 158 3.83 24.78 21.94
N ASP A 159 4.08 25.81 22.78
CA ASP A 159 5.05 26.87 22.45
C ASP A 159 6.48 26.32 22.30
N GLU A 160 6.85 25.34 23.14
CA GLU A 160 8.15 24.69 23.03
C GLU A 160 8.22 23.79 21.77
N PHE A 161 7.16 23.02 21.48
CA PHE A 161 7.08 22.22 20.28
C PHE A 161 7.15 23.10 19.02
N ILE A 162 6.42 24.21 18.97
CA ILE A 162 6.41 25.15 17.85
C ILE A 162 7.80 25.77 17.64
N ALA A 163 8.52 26.11 18.72
CA ALA A 163 9.85 26.71 18.64
C ALA A 163 10.90 25.76 18.04
N ASP A 164 10.87 24.46 18.38
CA ASP A 164 11.77 23.43 17.85
C ASP A 164 11.12 22.05 17.96
N PRO A 165 10.32 21.60 16.96
CA PRO A 165 9.65 20.32 16.98
C PRO A 165 10.62 19.14 17.12
N TYR A 166 11.78 19.19 16.44
CA TYR A 166 12.75 18.10 16.47
C TYR A 166 13.35 17.92 17.86
N LYS A 167 13.80 19.02 18.49
CA LYS A 167 14.33 18.99 19.85
C LYS A 167 13.27 18.49 20.83
N CYS A 168 12.05 19.03 20.76
CA CYS A 168 10.94 18.61 21.62
C CYS A 168 10.65 17.12 21.45
N MET A 169 10.56 16.61 20.22
CA MET A 169 10.36 15.20 19.96
C MET A 169 11.46 14.32 20.58
N VAL A 170 12.73 14.66 20.38
CA VAL A 170 13.87 13.84 20.84
C VAL A 170 14.02 13.90 22.37
N GLU A 171 13.93 15.09 22.95
CA GLU A 171 14.24 15.29 24.37
C GLU A 171 13.06 15.03 25.31
N LYS A 172 11.82 15.16 24.83
CA LYS A 172 10.62 15.00 25.67
C LYS A 172 9.68 13.90 25.20
N LEU A 173 9.27 13.93 23.92
CA LEU A 173 8.17 13.09 23.47
C LEU A 173 8.59 11.62 23.32
N MET A 174 9.76 11.37 22.75
CA MET A 174 10.30 10.01 22.62
C MET A 174 10.51 9.33 23.99
N PRO A 175 11.08 9.95 25.02
CA PRO A 175 11.14 9.33 26.35
C PRO A 175 9.77 9.00 26.96
N ARG A 176 8.74 9.77 26.64
CA ARG A 176 7.36 9.47 27.09
C ARG A 176 6.75 8.28 26.36
N LEU A 177 7.06 8.14 25.06
CA LEU A 177 6.52 7.08 24.19
C LEU A 177 7.29 5.77 24.31
N PHE A 178 8.56 5.81 24.67
CA PHE A 178 9.47 4.67 24.72
C PHE A 178 10.13 4.56 26.10
N ALA A 179 9.67 3.63 26.92
CA ALA A 179 10.12 3.51 28.31
C ALA A 179 11.65 3.35 28.47
N ALA A 180 12.33 2.72 27.51
CA ALA A 180 13.77 2.55 27.54
C ALA A 180 14.56 3.84 27.26
N LEU A 181 13.89 4.90 26.78
CA LEU A 181 14.49 6.22 26.55
C LEU A 181 14.31 7.18 27.72
N ASP A 182 13.42 6.87 28.67
CA ASP A 182 13.29 7.58 29.94
C ASP A 182 14.42 7.13 30.88
N ALA A 183 15.64 7.59 30.63
CA ALA A 183 16.84 7.16 31.27
C ALA A 183 17.91 8.26 31.16
N GLU A 184 19.01 8.12 31.94
CA GLU A 184 20.24 8.87 31.77
C GLU A 184 20.63 9.02 30.29
N PRO A 185 21.08 10.19 29.80
CA PRO A 185 21.30 10.47 28.39
C PRO A 185 22.16 9.43 27.66
N MET A 186 23.27 8.97 28.27
CA MET A 186 24.13 7.94 27.69
C MET A 186 23.43 6.59 27.60
N ARG A 187 22.63 6.23 28.60
CA ARG A 187 21.83 5.01 28.62
C ARG A 187 20.73 5.06 27.58
N ALA A 188 20.01 6.18 27.48
CA ALA A 188 18.98 6.41 26.48
C ALA A 188 19.54 6.28 25.05
N ALA A 189 20.70 6.91 24.77
CA ALA A 189 21.38 6.80 23.48
C ALA A 189 21.76 5.35 23.15
N LEU A 190 22.31 4.58 24.12
CA LEU A 190 22.64 3.18 23.93
C LEU A 190 21.40 2.32 23.68
N ASN A 191 20.30 2.55 24.40
CA ASN A 191 19.05 1.84 24.22
C ASN A 191 18.46 2.13 22.83
N PHE A 192 18.45 3.40 22.41
CA PHE A 192 18.03 3.78 21.07
C PHE A 192 18.87 3.10 19.99
N ALA A 193 20.20 3.10 20.13
CA ALA A 193 21.12 2.45 19.21
C ALA A 193 20.84 0.94 19.06
N LYS A 194 20.53 0.24 20.17
CA LYS A 194 20.13 -1.18 20.13
C LYS A 194 18.82 -1.41 19.39
N GLY A 195 17.78 -0.64 19.70
CA GLY A 195 16.49 -0.72 19.03
C GLY A 195 16.61 -0.41 17.53
N TYR A 196 17.35 0.66 17.20
CA TYR A 196 17.59 1.05 15.81
C TYR A 196 18.38 0.00 15.01
N LYS A 197 19.42 -0.61 15.65
CA LYS A 197 20.16 -1.72 15.03
C LYS A 197 19.26 -2.91 14.73
N ALA A 198 18.40 -3.29 15.69
CA ALA A 198 17.45 -4.38 15.48
C ALA A 198 16.47 -4.06 14.32
N LYS A 199 16.00 -2.81 14.22
CA LYS A 199 15.20 -2.35 13.08
C LYS A 199 15.95 -2.48 11.77
N CYS A 200 17.18 -1.99 11.70
CA CYS A 200 17.99 -2.07 10.47
C CYS A 200 18.22 -3.51 10.01
N ASP A 201 18.47 -4.43 10.94
CA ASP A 201 18.70 -5.84 10.61
C ASP A 201 17.45 -6.50 10.03
N ILE A 202 16.29 -6.25 10.64
CA ILE A 202 14.99 -6.74 10.14
C ILE A 202 14.64 -6.10 8.79
N ASP A 203 14.82 -4.78 8.65
CA ASP A 203 14.56 -4.09 7.38
C ASP A 203 15.43 -4.64 6.24
N ALA A 204 16.69 -4.94 6.51
CA ALA A 204 17.60 -5.54 5.54
C ALA A 204 17.16 -6.96 5.14
N ALA A 205 16.76 -7.79 6.11
CA ALA A 205 16.24 -9.13 5.85
C ALA A 205 14.97 -9.11 5.03
N MET A 206 13.99 -8.28 5.42
CA MET A 206 12.73 -8.09 4.68
C MET A 206 12.98 -7.58 3.26
N GLY A 207 13.87 -6.59 3.12
CA GLY A 207 14.24 -6.04 1.82
C GLY A 207 14.89 -7.07 0.90
N GLY A 208 15.76 -7.92 1.45
CA GLY A 208 16.39 -9.03 0.72
C GLY A 208 15.36 -10.01 0.16
N VAL A 209 14.46 -10.50 1.01
CA VAL A 209 13.38 -11.42 0.60
C VAL A 209 12.44 -10.77 -0.41
N ALA A 210 12.07 -9.50 -0.24
CA ALA A 210 11.19 -8.81 -1.18
C ALA A 210 11.83 -8.70 -2.58
N VAL A 211 13.14 -8.44 -2.66
CA VAL A 211 13.89 -8.41 -3.93
C VAL A 211 13.96 -9.81 -4.54
N GLU A 212 14.23 -10.84 -3.74
CA GLU A 212 14.28 -12.23 -4.19
C GLU A 212 12.93 -12.65 -4.79
N MET A 213 11.82 -12.41 -4.11
CA MET A 213 10.48 -12.74 -4.61
C MET A 213 10.13 -11.95 -5.88
N THR A 214 10.53 -10.69 -5.94
CA THR A 214 10.35 -9.86 -7.14
C THR A 214 11.05 -10.47 -8.36
N ASN A 215 12.27 -10.94 -8.18
CA ASN A 215 13.03 -11.57 -9.25
C ASN A 215 12.55 -12.99 -9.57
N LYS A 216 12.18 -13.78 -8.56
CA LYS A 216 11.70 -15.16 -8.72
C LYS A 216 10.39 -15.24 -9.49
N TYR A 217 9.45 -14.34 -9.21
CA TYR A 217 8.12 -14.35 -9.78
C TYR A 217 7.91 -13.31 -10.90
N GLY A 218 8.93 -12.54 -11.25
CA GLY A 218 8.85 -11.53 -12.31
C GLY A 218 7.87 -10.41 -11.97
N PHE A 219 7.76 -9.99 -10.72
CA PHE A 219 6.97 -8.82 -10.35
C PHE A 219 7.62 -7.53 -10.85
N ALA A 220 6.82 -6.48 -11.02
CA ALA A 220 7.31 -5.18 -11.46
C ALA A 220 8.45 -4.66 -10.58
N ALA A 221 9.56 -4.32 -11.20
CA ALA A 221 10.74 -3.77 -10.54
C ALA A 221 10.67 -2.23 -10.55
N LEU A 222 9.91 -1.68 -9.61
CA LEU A 222 9.80 -0.24 -9.42
C LEU A 222 10.68 0.20 -8.23
N PRO A 223 11.32 1.38 -8.30
CA PRO A 223 12.06 1.90 -7.16
C PRO A 223 11.10 2.22 -6.01
N LYS A 224 11.57 2.04 -4.77
CA LYS A 224 10.78 2.33 -3.57
C LYS A 224 10.81 3.83 -3.26
N GLY A 225 9.65 4.43 -3.07
CA GLY A 225 9.49 5.81 -2.63
C GLY A 225 9.58 5.99 -1.11
N GLY A 226 9.44 7.23 -0.66
CA GLY A 226 9.34 7.60 0.74
C GLY A 226 7.98 7.29 1.35
N MET A 227 7.83 7.67 2.61
CA MET A 227 6.57 7.68 3.32
C MET A 227 6.54 8.92 4.21
N THR A 228 5.41 9.61 4.24
CA THR A 228 5.14 10.73 5.14
C THR A 228 3.66 10.80 5.46
N GLU A 229 3.24 11.78 6.25
CA GLU A 229 1.85 12.01 6.61
C GLU A 229 1.50 13.48 6.47
N ALA A 230 0.21 13.80 6.34
CA ALA A 230 -0.26 15.18 6.47
C ALA A 230 0.10 15.70 7.87
N PRO A 231 0.61 16.93 8.02
CA PRO A 231 1.08 17.43 9.32
C PRO A 231 0.06 17.32 10.46
N LEU A 232 -1.23 17.56 10.20
CA LEU A 232 -2.27 17.40 11.23
C LEU A 232 -2.52 15.92 11.57
N ASP A 233 -2.44 15.02 10.59
CA ASP A 233 -2.60 13.59 10.82
C ASP A 233 -1.43 13.07 11.69
N PHE A 234 -0.19 13.48 11.39
CA PHE A 234 0.98 13.16 12.22
C PHE A 234 0.82 13.65 13.67
N MET A 235 0.31 14.87 13.86
CA MET A 235 0.03 15.40 15.19
C MET A 235 -1.04 14.57 15.92
N ALA A 236 -2.05 14.08 15.22
CA ALA A 236 -3.09 13.25 15.79
C ALA A 236 -2.61 11.83 16.11
N ASP A 237 -1.81 11.23 15.25
CA ASP A 237 -1.41 9.82 15.38
C ASP A 237 -0.29 9.63 16.40
N PHE A 238 0.68 10.57 16.45
CA PHE A 238 1.91 10.34 17.20
C PHE A 238 2.18 11.35 18.33
N ILE A 239 1.54 12.51 18.33
CA ILE A 239 1.91 13.62 19.23
C ILE A 239 0.82 13.93 20.27
N ARG A 240 -0.40 14.26 19.82
CA ARG A 240 -1.48 14.75 20.68
C ARG A 240 -2.64 13.80 20.87
N SER A 241 -2.66 12.68 20.16
CA SER A 241 -3.79 11.80 19.94
C SER A 241 -4.93 12.44 19.13
N PHE A 242 -5.76 11.59 18.52
CA PHE A 242 -6.93 12.02 17.75
C PHE A 242 -7.91 12.83 18.63
N THR A 243 -8.19 12.32 19.83
CA THR A 243 -9.06 13.01 20.81
C THR A 243 -8.47 14.34 21.27
N GLY A 244 -7.15 14.41 21.47
CA GLY A 244 -6.43 15.62 21.86
C GLY A 244 -6.54 16.71 20.81
N ILE A 245 -6.19 16.40 19.57
CA ILE A 245 -6.25 17.36 18.44
C ILE A 245 -7.67 17.90 18.22
N ILE A 246 -8.71 17.07 18.32
CA ILE A 246 -10.10 17.54 18.18
C ILE A 246 -10.46 18.55 19.28
N LYS A 247 -9.98 18.36 20.51
CA LYS A 247 -10.19 19.32 21.61
C LYS A 247 -9.40 20.61 21.35
N ASP A 248 -8.16 20.48 20.91
CA ASP A 248 -7.24 21.62 20.72
C ASP A 248 -7.67 22.49 19.53
N MET A 249 -8.17 21.93 18.44
CA MET A 249 -8.79 22.69 17.35
C MET A 249 -9.96 23.57 17.79
N ARG A 250 -10.57 23.30 18.95
CA ARG A 250 -11.65 24.12 19.52
C ARG A 250 -11.15 25.17 20.51
N ARG A 251 -10.13 24.81 21.32
CA ARG A 251 -9.68 25.58 22.48
C ARG A 251 -8.37 26.32 22.25
N ASN A 252 -7.47 25.76 21.42
CA ASN A 252 -6.09 26.19 21.22
C ASN A 252 -5.78 26.33 19.72
N LYS A 253 -6.65 27.00 18.99
CA LYS A 253 -6.69 27.01 17.51
C LYS A 253 -5.40 27.54 16.89
N GLU A 254 -4.85 28.59 17.48
CA GLU A 254 -3.64 29.26 16.99
C GLU A 254 -2.41 28.38 17.21
N GLN A 255 -2.32 27.69 18.34
CA GLN A 255 -1.25 26.74 18.62
C GLN A 255 -1.31 25.53 17.67
N VAL A 256 -2.51 25.00 17.38
CA VAL A 256 -2.65 23.89 16.42
C VAL A 256 -2.15 24.30 15.03
N VAL A 257 -2.54 25.48 14.54
CA VAL A 257 -2.08 25.99 13.23
C VAL A 257 -0.55 26.14 13.25
N ALA A 258 0.01 26.82 14.26
CA ALA A 258 1.45 27.01 14.36
C ALA A 258 2.22 25.70 14.51
N ALA A 259 1.68 24.71 15.22
CA ALA A 259 2.31 23.40 15.40
C ALA A 259 2.36 22.58 14.10
N VAL A 260 1.26 22.57 13.30
CA VAL A 260 1.27 21.88 12.01
C VAL A 260 2.17 22.56 10.98
N GLU A 261 2.29 23.89 11.04
CA GLU A 261 3.26 24.63 10.22
C GLU A 261 4.71 24.35 10.67
N ALA A 262 4.96 24.25 11.97
CA ALA A 262 6.29 23.96 12.51
C ALA A 262 6.79 22.54 12.19
N ILE A 263 5.90 21.54 12.16
CA ILE A 263 6.27 20.15 11.82
C ILE A 263 6.36 19.88 10.32
N LEU A 264 5.76 20.71 9.47
CA LEU A 264 5.73 20.53 8.02
C LEU A 264 7.12 20.25 7.41
N PRO A 265 8.21 20.98 7.73
CA PRO A 265 9.53 20.71 7.16
C PRO A 265 10.08 19.30 7.48
N HIS A 266 9.63 18.69 8.58
CA HIS A 266 9.98 17.31 8.91
C HIS A 266 9.21 16.32 8.02
N MET A 267 7.91 16.57 7.80
CA MET A 267 7.08 15.75 6.91
C MET A 267 7.58 15.82 5.47
N GLU A 268 7.98 16.99 5.01
CA GLU A 268 8.63 17.22 3.71
C GLU A 268 9.90 16.38 3.57
N LYS A 269 10.79 16.49 4.54
CA LYS A 269 12.10 15.82 4.52
C LYS A 269 11.99 14.29 4.53
N ILE A 270 11.11 13.71 5.34
CA ILE A 270 10.94 12.24 5.41
C ILE A 270 10.19 11.69 4.19
N GLY A 271 9.41 12.52 3.50
CA GLY A 271 8.73 12.17 2.25
C GLY A 271 9.67 11.95 1.07
N ILE A 272 10.90 12.48 1.12
CA ILE A 272 11.89 12.37 0.04
C ILE A 272 12.96 11.34 0.40
N VAL A 273 13.23 10.42 -0.54
CA VAL A 273 14.32 9.45 -0.46
C VAL A 273 15.21 9.57 -1.71
N PRO A 274 16.47 9.06 -1.69
CA PRO A 274 17.36 9.18 -2.85
C PRO A 274 16.79 8.62 -4.17
N ALA A 275 15.85 7.67 -4.09
CA ALA A 275 15.20 7.06 -5.24
C ALA A 275 13.92 7.80 -5.69
N SER A 276 13.50 8.85 -4.97
CA SER A 276 12.26 9.59 -5.27
C SER A 276 12.19 9.99 -6.73
N SER A 277 11.10 9.68 -7.39
CA SER A 277 10.82 9.97 -8.78
C SER A 277 9.33 9.74 -9.05
N ARG A 278 8.83 10.06 -10.24
CA ARG A 278 7.44 9.71 -10.60
C ARG A 278 7.12 8.21 -10.48
N TYR A 279 8.14 7.34 -10.52
CA TYR A 279 7.99 5.88 -10.38
C TYR A 279 8.27 5.37 -8.97
N ALA A 280 9.05 6.10 -8.16
CA ALA A 280 9.28 5.86 -6.74
C ALA A 280 8.35 6.76 -5.93
N ARG A 281 7.10 6.34 -5.79
CA ARG A 281 6.02 7.18 -5.24
C ARG A 281 6.07 7.21 -3.73
N THR A 282 6.02 8.41 -3.16
CA THR A 282 5.89 8.62 -1.71
C THR A 282 4.48 8.27 -1.27
N PHE A 283 4.36 7.39 -0.29
CA PHE A 283 3.09 6.97 0.29
C PHE A 283 2.64 7.93 1.38
N ILE A 284 1.37 8.36 1.33
CA ILE A 284 0.75 9.24 2.33
C ILE A 284 -0.65 8.70 2.66
N PRO A 285 -0.88 8.19 3.88
CA PRO A 285 -2.24 7.89 4.35
C PRO A 285 -2.94 9.19 4.76
N LEU A 286 -4.27 9.25 4.61
CA LEU A 286 -5.07 10.43 4.92
C LEU A 286 -6.13 10.08 5.98
N HIS A 287 -5.96 10.54 7.21
CA HIS A 287 -6.73 10.07 8.36
C HIS A 287 -7.84 11.03 8.82
N MET A 288 -7.48 12.27 9.19
CA MET A 288 -8.38 13.21 9.87
C MET A 288 -9.43 13.86 8.95
N ALA A 289 -9.06 14.12 7.72
CA ALA A 289 -9.82 14.98 6.80
C ALA A 289 -11.30 14.59 6.60
N PRO A 290 -11.68 13.32 6.43
CA PRO A 290 -13.08 12.92 6.24
C PRO A 290 -13.99 13.29 7.41
N PHE A 291 -13.45 13.33 8.62
CA PHE A 291 -14.18 13.62 9.85
C PHE A 291 -14.33 15.12 10.13
N MET A 292 -13.64 15.96 9.36
CA MET A 292 -13.61 17.41 9.57
C MET A 292 -14.71 18.11 8.81
N LYS A 293 -15.34 19.13 9.46
CA LYS A 293 -16.19 20.09 8.74
C LYS A 293 -15.32 20.91 7.80
N GLU A 294 -15.94 21.38 6.71
CA GLU A 294 -15.26 22.15 5.66
C GLU A 294 -14.41 23.31 6.23
N LYS A 295 -14.98 24.08 7.14
CA LYS A 295 -14.28 25.21 7.79
C LYS A 295 -13.01 24.78 8.54
N ASP A 296 -13.08 23.65 9.26
CA ASP A 296 -11.95 23.17 10.06
C ASP A 296 -10.91 22.51 9.16
N PHE A 297 -11.36 21.77 8.14
CA PHE A 297 -10.50 21.19 7.10
C PHE A 297 -9.69 22.27 6.37
N ALA A 298 -10.36 23.32 5.88
CA ALA A 298 -9.71 24.41 5.16
C ALA A 298 -8.76 25.25 6.05
N LYS A 299 -8.94 25.23 7.37
CA LYS A 299 -8.07 25.97 8.30
C LYS A 299 -6.90 25.14 8.80
N PHE A 300 -7.11 23.89 9.23
CA PHE A 300 -6.15 23.12 10.02
C PHE A 300 -5.42 22.04 9.23
N TRP A 301 -6.07 21.49 8.17
CA TRP A 301 -5.55 20.32 7.48
C TRP A 301 -5.01 20.66 6.08
N TRP A 302 -5.83 21.28 5.24
CA TRP A 302 -5.52 21.48 3.82
C TRP A 302 -4.29 22.33 3.55
N PRO A 303 -4.05 23.49 4.21
CA PRO A 303 -2.95 24.37 3.82
C PRO A 303 -1.57 23.71 3.95
N THR A 304 -1.31 22.98 5.02
CA THR A 304 -0.03 22.29 5.21
C THR A 304 0.08 21.01 4.40
N PHE A 305 -1.03 20.34 4.12
CA PHE A 305 -1.04 19.21 3.19
C PHE A 305 -0.77 19.65 1.74
N GLU A 306 -1.41 20.72 1.28
CA GLU A 306 -1.15 21.28 -0.06
C GLU A 306 0.31 21.72 -0.20
N ALA A 307 0.89 22.35 0.82
CA ALA A 307 2.31 22.73 0.85
C ALA A 307 3.23 21.49 0.78
N LEU A 308 2.94 20.45 1.54
CA LEU A 308 3.65 19.16 1.47
C LEU A 308 3.59 18.58 0.06
N MET A 309 2.40 18.54 -0.55
CA MET A 309 2.23 18.02 -1.92
C MET A 309 3.03 18.83 -2.94
N GLN A 310 3.04 20.17 -2.79
CA GLN A 310 3.84 21.05 -3.65
C GLN A 310 5.34 20.79 -3.46
N TYR A 311 5.81 20.64 -2.22
CA TYR A 311 7.22 20.32 -1.94
C TYR A 311 7.65 19.01 -2.60
N LEU A 312 6.85 17.94 -2.46
CA LEU A 312 7.13 16.64 -3.09
C LEU A 312 7.19 16.74 -4.62
N SER A 313 6.27 17.50 -5.21
CA SER A 313 6.24 17.80 -6.64
C SER A 313 7.51 18.52 -7.11
N ASP A 314 7.91 19.58 -6.41
CA ASP A 314 9.10 20.38 -6.74
C ASP A 314 10.40 19.56 -6.68
N HIS A 315 10.40 18.48 -5.90
CA HIS A 315 11.49 17.50 -5.80
C HIS A 315 11.32 16.28 -6.74
N GLY A 316 10.33 16.31 -7.64
CA GLY A 316 10.07 15.27 -8.64
C GLY A 316 9.58 13.94 -8.08
N ALA A 317 9.11 13.90 -6.83
CA ALA A 317 8.56 12.72 -6.21
C ALA A 317 7.11 12.51 -6.67
N GLY A 318 6.81 11.35 -7.25
CA GLY A 318 5.43 10.93 -7.42
C GLY A 318 4.80 10.65 -6.04
N VAL A 319 3.48 10.71 -5.95
CA VAL A 319 2.75 10.47 -4.70
C VAL A 319 1.68 9.41 -4.89
N LYS A 320 1.54 8.54 -3.88
CA LYS A 320 0.41 7.62 -3.70
C LYS A 320 -0.29 7.99 -2.40
N LEU A 321 -1.54 8.44 -2.51
CA LEU A 321 -2.41 8.69 -1.38
C LEU A 321 -3.23 7.44 -1.06
N PHE A 322 -3.31 7.09 0.20
CA PHE A 322 -4.35 6.20 0.69
C PHE A 322 -5.49 7.07 1.22
N VAL A 323 -6.58 7.13 0.44
CA VAL A 323 -7.73 8.02 0.65
C VAL A 323 -8.70 7.28 1.56
N GLU A 324 -8.40 7.29 2.87
CA GLU A 324 -9.19 6.61 3.89
C GLU A 324 -10.56 7.26 4.07
N GLN A 325 -11.57 6.43 4.34
CA GLN A 325 -12.95 6.86 4.51
C GLN A 325 -13.53 7.53 3.25
N ASP A 326 -14.65 8.23 3.38
CA ASP A 326 -15.39 8.85 2.27
C ASP A 326 -14.94 10.30 2.03
N TRP A 327 -14.26 10.52 0.92
CA TRP A 327 -13.80 11.85 0.48
C TRP A 327 -14.70 12.51 -0.57
N MET A 328 -15.83 11.94 -0.90
CA MET A 328 -16.66 12.46 -2.02
C MET A 328 -17.08 13.92 -1.82
N LYS A 329 -17.28 14.36 -0.57
CA LYS A 329 -17.56 15.77 -0.26
C LYS A 329 -16.35 16.71 -0.40
N LYS A 330 -15.15 16.17 -0.46
CA LYS A 330 -13.88 16.92 -0.56
C LYS A 330 -13.09 16.55 -1.82
N ILE A 331 -13.71 15.81 -2.75
CA ILE A 331 -13.05 15.30 -3.93
C ILE A 331 -12.47 16.41 -4.84
N ASP A 332 -13.10 17.59 -4.83
CA ASP A 332 -12.63 18.74 -5.61
C ASP A 332 -11.27 19.27 -5.10
N TYR A 333 -10.95 19.11 -3.80
CA TYR A 333 -9.62 19.39 -3.27
C TYR A 333 -8.59 18.39 -3.81
N LEU A 334 -8.92 17.10 -3.83
CA LEU A 334 -8.04 16.08 -4.43
C LEU A 334 -7.84 16.34 -5.93
N ALA A 335 -8.88 16.75 -6.64
CA ALA A 335 -8.82 17.10 -8.05
C ALA A 335 -7.96 18.34 -8.35
N SER A 336 -7.80 19.24 -7.37
CA SER A 336 -6.98 20.46 -7.52
C SER A 336 -5.48 20.22 -7.33
N LEU A 337 -5.07 19.03 -6.85
CA LEU A 337 -3.66 18.71 -6.67
C LEU A 337 -2.92 18.78 -8.00
N LYS A 338 -1.71 19.33 -7.96
CA LYS A 338 -0.80 19.33 -9.10
C LYS A 338 -0.21 17.93 -9.30
N ASP A 339 0.33 17.68 -10.46
CA ASP A 339 0.92 16.41 -10.86
C ASP A 339 -0.05 15.21 -10.88
N ARG A 340 0.45 14.09 -11.38
CA ARG A 340 -0.30 12.86 -11.51
C ARG A 340 -0.18 12.02 -10.26
N VAL A 341 -1.08 12.27 -9.29
CA VAL A 341 -1.16 11.56 -8.01
C VAL A 341 -1.91 10.24 -8.18
N GLU A 342 -1.44 9.16 -7.56
CA GLU A 342 -2.18 7.92 -7.40
C GLU A 342 -3.05 8.02 -6.14
N MET A 343 -4.34 7.76 -6.27
CA MET A 343 -5.33 7.85 -5.20
C MET A 343 -5.99 6.49 -5.03
N GLN A 344 -5.65 5.80 -3.93
CA GLN A 344 -6.29 4.55 -3.54
C GLN A 344 -7.48 4.88 -2.64
N PHE A 345 -8.69 4.74 -3.16
CA PHE A 345 -9.92 5.04 -2.43
C PHE A 345 -10.40 3.84 -1.61
N GLU A 346 -10.66 4.08 -0.33
CA GLU A 346 -11.32 3.12 0.54
C GLU A 346 -12.82 3.09 0.29
N PHE A 347 -13.48 4.25 0.28
CA PHE A 347 -14.93 4.38 0.08
C PHE A 347 -15.27 5.45 -0.95
N GLY A 348 -16.53 5.47 -1.38
CA GLY A 348 -17.09 6.50 -2.23
C GLY A 348 -17.73 5.97 -3.51
N ASP A 349 -18.06 6.87 -4.42
CA ASP A 349 -18.63 6.55 -5.73
C ASP A 349 -17.53 6.50 -6.81
N PRO A 350 -17.25 5.32 -7.39
CA PRO A 350 -16.24 5.17 -8.44
C PRO A 350 -16.53 6.04 -9.69
N LYS A 351 -17.81 6.28 -10.02
CA LYS A 351 -18.20 7.11 -11.18
C LYS A 351 -17.84 8.58 -10.93
N LEU A 352 -18.17 9.08 -9.74
CA LEU A 352 -17.82 10.44 -9.33
C LEU A 352 -16.29 10.62 -9.26
N ALA A 353 -15.57 9.64 -8.69
CA ALA A 353 -14.11 9.66 -8.67
C ALA A 353 -13.53 9.68 -10.09
N LYS A 354 -14.06 8.86 -11.02
CA LYS A 354 -13.62 8.85 -12.42
C LYS A 354 -13.86 10.20 -13.10
N GLU A 355 -15.02 10.80 -12.87
CA GLU A 355 -15.36 12.12 -13.42
C GLU A 355 -14.45 13.24 -12.89
N LYS A 356 -14.23 13.28 -11.57
CA LYS A 356 -13.53 14.38 -10.92
C LYS A 356 -12.00 14.31 -11.00
N VAL A 357 -11.45 13.13 -10.77
CA VAL A 357 -9.98 12.96 -10.67
C VAL A 357 -9.39 12.08 -11.77
N GLY A 358 -10.19 11.26 -12.45
CA GLY A 358 -9.69 10.21 -13.36
C GLY A 358 -9.02 10.70 -14.64
N ARG A 359 -9.17 11.98 -15.01
CA ARG A 359 -8.49 12.56 -16.17
C ARG A 359 -7.02 12.87 -15.87
N ASP A 360 -6.77 13.51 -14.73
CA ASP A 360 -5.47 14.10 -14.40
C ASP A 360 -4.68 13.23 -13.41
N HIS A 361 -5.37 12.38 -12.65
CA HIS A 361 -4.81 11.52 -11.62
C HIS A 361 -4.99 10.03 -11.92
N ILE A 362 -4.44 9.19 -11.05
CA ILE A 362 -4.55 7.73 -11.13
C ILE A 362 -5.47 7.27 -10.02
N ILE A 363 -6.45 6.45 -10.37
CA ILE A 363 -7.39 5.88 -9.42
C ILE A 363 -7.00 4.44 -9.11
N SER A 364 -7.06 4.05 -7.84
CA SER A 364 -7.00 2.66 -7.40
C SER A 364 -7.94 2.43 -6.22
N GLY A 365 -8.09 1.17 -5.75
CA GLY A 365 -8.98 0.87 -4.65
C GLY A 365 -10.42 0.53 -5.05
N PHE A 366 -11.37 0.88 -4.24
CA PHE A 366 -12.83 0.64 -4.39
C PHE A 366 -13.28 -0.83 -4.38
N PHE A 367 -12.38 -1.82 -4.47
CA PHE A 367 -12.80 -3.22 -4.34
C PHE A 367 -12.90 -3.60 -2.87
N PRO A 368 -14.12 -3.85 -2.31
CA PRO A 368 -14.28 -4.06 -0.89
C PRO A 368 -13.72 -5.42 -0.45
N ILE A 369 -12.73 -5.42 0.43
CA ILE A 369 -12.17 -6.67 0.97
C ILE A 369 -13.21 -7.51 1.72
N THR A 370 -14.24 -6.88 2.28
CA THR A 370 -15.32 -7.58 2.98
C THR A 370 -16.09 -8.53 2.06
N MET A 371 -16.21 -8.21 0.77
CA MET A 371 -16.86 -9.08 -0.21
C MET A 371 -16.10 -10.40 -0.38
N LEU A 372 -14.77 -10.40 -0.25
CA LEU A 372 -14.00 -11.64 -0.35
C LEU A 372 -14.39 -12.67 0.72
N GLN A 373 -14.89 -12.23 1.87
CA GLN A 373 -15.33 -13.09 2.95
C GLN A 373 -16.83 -13.40 2.90
N THR A 374 -17.66 -12.44 2.51
CA THR A 374 -19.11 -12.50 2.69
C THR A 374 -19.89 -12.80 1.42
N ALA A 375 -19.30 -12.57 0.25
CA ALA A 375 -19.93 -12.76 -1.04
C ALA A 375 -19.47 -14.07 -1.72
N THR A 376 -20.22 -14.50 -2.72
CA THR A 376 -19.85 -15.61 -3.59
C THR A 376 -18.72 -15.20 -4.55
N GLU A 377 -18.00 -16.17 -5.08
CA GLU A 377 -16.99 -15.93 -6.12
C GLU A 377 -17.56 -15.13 -7.30
N LYS A 378 -18.78 -15.50 -7.75
CA LYS A 378 -19.46 -14.79 -8.84
C LYS A 378 -19.67 -13.30 -8.53
N GLU A 379 -20.15 -12.97 -7.35
CA GLU A 379 -20.37 -11.58 -6.93
C GLU A 379 -19.06 -10.79 -6.84
N CYS A 380 -17.97 -11.41 -6.35
CA CYS A 380 -16.64 -10.83 -6.35
C CYS A 380 -16.14 -10.55 -7.77
N VAL A 381 -16.31 -11.50 -8.67
CA VAL A 381 -15.96 -11.37 -10.10
C VAL A 381 -16.79 -10.26 -10.77
N ASP A 382 -18.08 -10.22 -10.54
CA ASP A 382 -18.98 -9.21 -11.10
C ASP A 382 -18.60 -7.80 -10.60
N LYS A 383 -18.23 -7.67 -9.31
CA LYS A 383 -17.74 -6.39 -8.76
C LYS A 383 -16.42 -5.95 -9.37
N ALA A 384 -15.49 -6.87 -9.61
CA ALA A 384 -14.23 -6.55 -10.28
C ALA A 384 -14.46 -6.04 -11.71
N LYS A 385 -15.38 -6.68 -12.46
CA LYS A 385 -15.76 -6.23 -13.80
C LYS A 385 -16.43 -4.87 -13.79
N GLU A 386 -17.36 -4.64 -12.86
CA GLU A 386 -18.02 -3.33 -12.67
C GLU A 386 -16.99 -2.21 -12.49
N LEU A 387 -15.99 -2.41 -11.61
CA LEU A 387 -14.94 -1.42 -11.39
C LEU A 387 -14.06 -1.19 -12.62
N ILE A 388 -13.75 -2.25 -13.36
CA ILE A 388 -12.99 -2.14 -14.62
C ILE A 388 -13.80 -1.35 -15.65
N ASP A 389 -15.10 -1.64 -15.82
CA ASP A 389 -15.97 -0.94 -16.78
C ASP A 389 -16.10 0.56 -16.48
N ILE A 390 -16.09 0.93 -15.20
CA ILE A 390 -16.19 2.33 -14.77
C ILE A 390 -14.83 3.04 -14.86
N LEU A 391 -13.76 2.42 -14.33
CA LEU A 391 -12.51 3.11 -14.04
C LEU A 391 -11.45 2.95 -15.13
N ALA A 392 -11.46 1.85 -15.89
CA ALA A 392 -10.43 1.57 -16.89
C ALA A 392 -10.52 2.44 -18.16
N PRO A 393 -11.71 2.83 -18.69
CA PRO A 393 -11.76 3.60 -19.93
C PRO A 393 -10.87 4.84 -19.91
N GLY A 394 -10.02 5.00 -20.94
CA GLY A 394 -9.06 6.09 -21.05
C GLY A 394 -7.77 5.93 -20.22
N GLY A 395 -7.57 4.77 -19.57
CA GLY A 395 -6.41 4.51 -18.74
C GLY A 395 -6.48 5.17 -17.34
N GLY A 396 -5.33 5.24 -16.65
CA GLY A 396 -5.25 5.89 -15.33
C GLY A 396 -5.87 5.07 -14.18
N PHE A 397 -6.09 3.77 -14.38
CA PHE A 397 -6.62 2.87 -13.35
C PHE A 397 -5.61 1.77 -13.01
N ILE A 398 -5.41 1.52 -11.71
CA ILE A 398 -4.67 0.39 -11.16
C ILE A 398 -5.66 -0.40 -10.29
N PHE A 399 -5.87 -1.67 -10.59
CA PHE A 399 -6.74 -2.49 -9.75
C PHE A 399 -6.10 -2.74 -8.39
N ASN A 400 -6.82 -2.37 -7.34
CA ASN A 400 -6.44 -2.62 -5.94
C ASN A 400 -7.71 -2.83 -5.11
N THR A 401 -7.54 -3.42 -3.92
CA THR A 401 -8.58 -3.46 -2.90
C THR A 401 -8.76 -2.09 -2.23
N ASP A 402 -9.90 -1.89 -1.59
CA ASP A 402 -10.21 -0.68 -0.82
C ASP A 402 -9.14 -0.39 0.24
N LYS A 403 -8.64 -1.42 0.91
CA LYS A 403 -7.56 -1.38 1.90
C LYS A 403 -6.74 -2.67 1.87
N SER A 404 -5.71 -2.76 2.71
CA SER A 404 -4.88 -3.95 2.84
C SER A 404 -5.68 -5.16 3.34
N LEU A 405 -5.25 -6.36 2.92
CA LEU A 405 -5.84 -7.63 3.33
C LEU A 405 -5.20 -8.11 4.63
N TYR A 406 -6.00 -8.22 5.68
CA TYR A 406 -5.58 -8.67 7.02
C TYR A 406 -5.89 -10.15 7.29
N SER A 407 -6.52 -10.84 6.35
CA SER A 407 -6.80 -12.28 6.41
C SER A 407 -6.84 -12.88 5.02
N LEU A 408 -6.44 -14.15 4.92
CA LEU A 408 -6.61 -15.01 3.73
C LEU A 408 -7.38 -16.30 4.13
N ALA A 409 -8.03 -16.31 5.28
CA ALA A 409 -8.75 -17.46 5.78
C ALA A 409 -10.10 -17.68 5.07
N GLY A 410 -10.59 -18.91 5.09
CA GLY A 410 -11.87 -19.29 4.52
C GLY A 410 -11.94 -19.00 3.01
N PRO A 411 -13.04 -18.38 2.50
CA PRO A 411 -13.24 -18.15 1.07
C PRO A 411 -12.38 -17.00 0.52
N ILE A 412 -11.72 -16.21 1.38
CA ILE A 412 -11.00 -14.98 0.98
C ILE A 412 -9.93 -15.29 -0.06
N ALA A 413 -9.12 -16.32 0.16
CA ALA A 413 -8.03 -16.67 -0.76
C ALA A 413 -8.55 -17.09 -2.14
N ASP A 414 -9.61 -17.91 -2.19
CA ASP A 414 -10.15 -18.41 -3.46
C ASP A 414 -10.89 -17.31 -4.22
N ASN A 415 -11.70 -16.50 -3.54
CA ASN A 415 -12.36 -15.34 -4.13
C ASN A 415 -11.32 -14.32 -4.66
N LEU A 416 -10.23 -14.09 -3.93
CA LEU A 416 -9.16 -13.20 -4.37
C LEU A 416 -8.45 -13.72 -5.62
N LYS A 417 -8.18 -15.02 -5.70
CA LYS A 417 -7.61 -15.66 -6.90
C LYS A 417 -8.51 -15.48 -8.12
N ALA A 418 -9.82 -15.69 -7.97
CA ALA A 418 -10.80 -15.47 -9.02
C ALA A 418 -10.87 -14.01 -9.47
N VAL A 419 -10.79 -13.06 -8.53
CA VAL A 419 -10.71 -11.62 -8.83
C VAL A 419 -9.45 -11.28 -9.61
N ILE A 420 -8.27 -11.74 -9.18
CA ILE A 420 -6.98 -11.51 -9.88
C ILE A 420 -7.06 -12.02 -11.32
N GLU A 421 -7.56 -13.25 -11.52
CA GLU A 421 -7.72 -13.83 -12.85
C GLU A 421 -8.72 -13.03 -13.71
N THR A 422 -9.81 -12.57 -13.11
CA THR A 422 -10.79 -11.70 -13.79
C THR A 422 -10.14 -10.40 -14.26
N VAL A 423 -9.42 -9.70 -13.39
CA VAL A 423 -8.76 -8.45 -13.79
C VAL A 423 -7.75 -8.67 -14.90
N ARG A 424 -6.98 -9.74 -14.84
CA ARG A 424 -5.99 -10.09 -15.85
C ARG A 424 -6.60 -10.35 -17.22
N THR A 425 -7.77 -11.01 -17.26
CA THR A 425 -8.39 -11.45 -18.51
C THR A 425 -9.40 -10.45 -19.08
N TYR A 426 -10.17 -9.81 -18.20
CA TYR A 426 -11.21 -8.85 -18.57
C TYR A 426 -10.66 -7.42 -18.69
N GLY A 427 -9.65 -7.06 -17.92
CA GLY A 427 -9.07 -5.71 -17.88
C GLY A 427 -8.10 -5.39 -19.05
N VAL A 428 -8.22 -6.05 -20.20
CA VAL A 428 -7.40 -5.79 -21.40
C VAL A 428 -8.07 -4.68 -22.22
N TYR A 429 -7.29 -3.62 -22.51
CA TYR A 429 -7.76 -2.46 -23.29
C TYR A 429 -7.92 -2.76 -24.78
#